data_b4689ff12f9ba914b05cc4e436ebba74
#
_entry.id   b4689ff12f9ba914b05cc4e436ebba74
#
_cell.length_a   1.000
_cell.length_b   1.000
_cell.length_c   1.000
_cell.angle_alpha   90.00
_cell.angle_beta   90.00
_cell.angle_gamma   90.00
#
_symmetry.space_group_name_H-M   'P 1'
#
loop_
_entity.id
_entity.type
_entity.pdbx_description
1 polymer ?
#
loop_
_entity_poly.entity_id
_entity_poly.type
_entity_poly.pdbx_seq_one_letter_code
_entity_poly.pdbx_strand_id
1 'polypeptide(L)'
;MVADSHFHPPGLPEQAAWEADRHFNDRNRAVVRWVEGADVAFTVHLGDVPHPVPGLEAHEQAMTTAREVYDALSQPLHVVAGNHDIGDKPKPLSPVPPTRDELLARFEGRWGPLWKVVSAHGWRFVLVNTPLMNTGSPREEAQWAWLEAVLGEGSARRTVVCLHYPPFLLHPGEPEHYDNLAEPARSRLLSLLEGVRAVFCGHVHHFFWHPLEADGATSDVYIAPSTAFVRPGYSELSRVGPGPAFGRDDTDKLGGFVLHLERDGDGMEVEHVRNHHIADAPLAPGAGPARRCALGTTLRHAWDEVHTIPADGLEPFQRKRARDDTVLWSLLEAGIGHLRVPVADVLASATRRRMEALVRRGLQFVAFGTEAPPDDLGPAYAYEGIGATEGRDGYWASPVGRAAVHDGERFSHFPTLGFESDVPAYGVARCGADTFPADAPAGGVALLVELPRAGESTEAADDALVAQRVAEAWVVAEVEARAGGRRVFLDGWMDHDRSYYPRHGLVDRRGGPRAAQRVLVHLARLGGAADLGLPVEEDGARVASGAMGALWIPTGDGALPAGLCLGTGRQRAAERSAWPRWVPRAG
;
A
#
# COMPACT_ATOMS: atom_id res chain seq x y z
N MET A 1 -10.62 8.70 3.58
CA MET A 1 -9.52 9.67 3.42
C MET A 1 -9.15 9.75 1.95
N VAL A 2 -9.23 10.94 1.36
CA VAL A 2 -8.82 11.25 -0.01
C VAL A 2 -7.92 12.48 0.02
N ALA A 3 -7.08 12.68 -1.00
CA ALA A 3 -6.13 13.78 -1.07
C ALA A 3 -5.91 14.25 -2.51
N ASP A 4 -5.50 15.49 -2.67
CA ASP A 4 -4.90 16.01 -3.89
C ASP A 4 -5.78 15.71 -5.12
N SER A 5 -7.05 16.11 -5.05
CA SER A 5 -8.02 15.85 -6.12
C SER A 5 -7.81 16.74 -7.35
N HIS A 6 -7.19 17.89 -7.18
CA HIS A 6 -6.77 18.75 -8.27
C HIS A 6 -7.83 18.95 -9.36
N PHE A 7 -9.04 19.32 -8.96
CA PHE A 7 -10.10 19.61 -9.92
C PHE A 7 -9.71 20.73 -10.88
N HIS A 8 -10.04 20.52 -12.13
CA HIS A 8 -9.97 21.55 -13.17
C HIS A 8 -11.31 22.27 -13.36
N PRO A 9 -11.31 23.49 -13.89
CA PRO A 9 -12.54 24.16 -14.33
C PRO A 9 -13.22 23.34 -15.45
N PRO A 10 -14.51 23.54 -15.69
CA PRO A 10 -15.21 22.92 -16.81
C PRO A 10 -14.58 23.34 -18.14
N GLY A 11 -14.51 22.41 -19.09
CA GLY A 11 -14.00 22.72 -20.44
C GLY A 11 -12.49 22.97 -20.47
N LEU A 12 -11.73 22.13 -19.77
CA LEU A 12 -10.28 22.17 -19.87
C LEU A 12 -9.84 22.28 -21.33
N PRO A 13 -8.97 23.24 -21.69
CA PRO A 13 -8.57 23.47 -23.07
C PRO A 13 -8.03 22.18 -23.72
N GLU A 14 -8.27 21.98 -25.00
CA GLU A 14 -7.61 20.91 -25.79
C GLU A 14 -6.09 20.98 -25.67
N GLN A 15 -5.56 22.12 -25.25
CA GLN A 15 -4.16 22.45 -25.03
C GLN A 15 -3.70 22.23 -23.57
N ALA A 16 -4.39 21.38 -22.80
CA ALA A 16 -3.86 20.96 -21.47
C ALA A 16 -2.42 20.50 -21.65
N ALA A 17 -1.54 20.93 -20.73
CA ALA A 17 -0.10 20.65 -20.84
C ALA A 17 0.18 19.13 -20.87
N TRP A 18 -0.71 18.35 -20.24
CA TRP A 18 -0.60 16.90 -20.16
C TRP A 18 -1.95 16.25 -20.46
N GLU A 19 -1.94 15.16 -21.22
CA GLU A 19 -3.15 14.37 -21.49
C GLU A 19 -3.78 13.86 -20.18
N ALA A 20 -2.98 13.49 -19.20
CA ALA A 20 -3.43 13.04 -17.88
C ALA A 20 -4.38 14.04 -17.20
N ASP A 21 -4.18 15.36 -17.41
CA ASP A 21 -4.97 16.41 -16.77
C ASP A 21 -6.46 16.34 -17.14
N ARG A 22 -6.78 15.81 -18.31
CA ARG A 22 -8.16 15.63 -18.80
C ARG A 22 -8.96 14.61 -17.99
N HIS A 23 -8.27 13.73 -17.28
CA HIS A 23 -8.89 12.64 -16.53
C HIS A 23 -9.15 12.97 -15.05
N PHE A 24 -8.61 14.08 -14.51
CA PHE A 24 -8.69 14.39 -13.09
C PHE A 24 -10.13 14.47 -12.58
N ASN A 25 -10.98 15.24 -13.23
CA ASN A 25 -12.37 15.42 -12.82
C ASN A 25 -13.16 14.10 -12.87
N ASP A 26 -12.93 13.27 -13.90
CA ASP A 26 -13.64 11.99 -14.04
C ASP A 26 -13.18 10.96 -13.01
N ARG A 27 -11.88 10.93 -12.70
CA ARG A 27 -11.32 10.12 -11.60
C ARG A 27 -11.97 10.49 -10.29
N ASN A 28 -12.04 11.77 -9.99
CA ASN A 28 -12.64 12.25 -8.75
C ASN A 28 -14.16 11.97 -8.69
N ARG A 29 -14.90 12.12 -9.81
CA ARG A 29 -16.30 11.70 -9.87
C ARG A 29 -16.47 10.21 -9.60
N ALA A 30 -15.56 9.36 -10.10
CA ALA A 30 -15.59 7.93 -9.80
C ALA A 30 -15.35 7.65 -8.32
N VAL A 31 -14.37 8.33 -7.71
CA VAL A 31 -14.09 8.24 -6.27
C VAL A 31 -15.31 8.67 -5.44
N VAL A 32 -15.94 9.80 -5.77
CA VAL A 32 -17.12 10.30 -5.05
C VAL A 32 -18.29 9.31 -5.16
N ARG A 33 -18.57 8.78 -6.36
CA ARG A 33 -19.62 7.75 -6.52
C ARG A 33 -19.33 6.49 -5.69
N TRP A 34 -18.08 6.08 -5.62
CA TRP A 34 -17.69 4.93 -4.81
C TRP A 34 -17.86 5.21 -3.32
N VAL A 35 -17.41 6.38 -2.84
CA VAL A 35 -17.56 6.81 -1.44
C VAL A 35 -19.04 6.93 -1.07
N GLU A 36 -19.89 7.46 -1.96
CA GLU A 36 -21.35 7.54 -1.73
C GLU A 36 -21.99 6.16 -1.55
N GLY A 37 -21.49 5.15 -2.26
CA GLY A 37 -21.91 3.76 -2.09
C GLY A 37 -21.30 3.05 -0.88
N ALA A 38 -20.37 3.68 -0.16
CA ALA A 38 -19.68 3.09 0.99
C ALA A 38 -20.41 3.46 2.30
N ASP A 39 -20.49 2.52 3.24
CA ASP A 39 -21.01 2.78 4.59
C ASP A 39 -19.94 3.48 5.45
N VAL A 40 -19.70 4.77 5.20
CA VAL A 40 -18.74 5.57 5.95
C VAL A 40 -19.44 6.70 6.70
N ALA A 41 -18.97 6.99 7.91
CA ALA A 41 -19.55 8.04 8.75
C ALA A 41 -19.30 9.45 8.21
N PHE A 42 -18.16 9.67 7.57
CA PHE A 42 -17.76 10.94 6.94
C PHE A 42 -16.53 10.74 6.06
N THR A 43 -16.25 11.74 5.23
CA THR A 43 -15.06 11.80 4.38
C THR A 43 -14.14 12.93 4.84
N VAL A 44 -12.83 12.68 4.88
CA VAL A 44 -11.80 13.72 5.06
C VAL A 44 -11.00 13.85 3.78
N HIS A 45 -10.90 15.08 3.27
CA HIS A 45 -10.02 15.47 2.17
C HIS A 45 -8.79 16.18 2.73
N LEU A 46 -7.60 15.70 2.38
CA LEU A 46 -6.32 16.14 2.95
C LEU A 46 -5.69 17.34 2.21
N GLY A 47 -6.49 18.11 1.48
CA GLY A 47 -6.07 19.33 0.80
C GLY A 47 -5.76 19.20 -0.68
N ASP A 48 -5.48 20.31 -1.32
CA ASP A 48 -5.30 20.47 -2.76
C ASP A 48 -6.53 20.02 -3.55
N VAL A 49 -7.65 20.67 -3.27
CA VAL A 49 -8.92 20.41 -3.96
C VAL A 49 -8.88 20.91 -5.41
N PRO A 50 -8.52 22.17 -5.74
CA PRO A 50 -8.40 22.63 -7.12
C PRO A 50 -6.98 22.40 -7.66
N HIS A 51 -6.83 22.30 -8.99
CA HIS A 51 -5.53 22.28 -9.65
C HIS A 51 -4.93 23.67 -9.85
N PRO A 52 -5.68 24.66 -10.35
CA PRO A 52 -5.16 26.02 -10.50
C PRO A 52 -4.80 26.61 -9.13
N VAL A 53 -3.70 27.34 -9.08
CA VAL A 53 -3.26 28.02 -7.85
C VAL A 53 -4.15 29.21 -7.52
N PRO A 54 -4.25 29.63 -6.23
CA PRO A 54 -5.04 30.79 -5.82
C PRO A 54 -4.64 32.07 -6.55
N GLY A 55 -5.63 32.90 -6.83
CA GLY A 55 -5.45 34.18 -7.53
C GLY A 55 -5.68 34.12 -9.05
N LEU A 56 -5.80 32.95 -9.62
CA LEU A 56 -6.22 32.75 -11.00
C LEU A 56 -7.75 32.65 -11.09
N GLU A 57 -8.37 33.16 -12.15
CA GLU A 57 -9.81 33.00 -12.40
C GLU A 57 -10.22 31.53 -12.47
N ALA A 58 -9.38 30.70 -13.08
CA ALA A 58 -9.57 29.25 -13.18
C ALA A 58 -9.63 28.54 -11.81
N HIS A 59 -9.03 29.13 -10.76
CA HIS A 59 -9.08 28.58 -9.40
C HIS A 59 -10.52 28.56 -8.86
N GLU A 60 -11.22 29.67 -8.94
CA GLU A 60 -12.62 29.76 -8.46
C GLU A 60 -13.56 28.84 -9.26
N GLN A 61 -13.35 28.72 -10.56
CA GLN A 61 -14.11 27.81 -11.41
C GLN A 61 -13.85 26.34 -11.04
N ALA A 62 -12.59 25.97 -10.78
CA ALA A 62 -12.21 24.63 -10.35
C ALA A 62 -12.79 24.29 -8.96
N MET A 63 -12.76 25.25 -8.05
CA MET A 63 -13.37 25.12 -6.73
C MET A 63 -14.90 24.91 -6.82
N THR A 64 -15.55 25.59 -7.75
CA THR A 64 -17.00 25.41 -8.00
C THR A 64 -17.28 24.00 -8.56
N THR A 65 -16.48 23.56 -9.55
CA THR A 65 -16.57 22.18 -10.08
C THR A 65 -16.38 21.13 -8.97
N ALA A 66 -15.39 21.32 -8.11
CA ALA A 66 -15.14 20.42 -6.99
C ALA A 66 -16.34 20.37 -6.03
N ARG A 67 -16.92 21.53 -5.70
CA ARG A 67 -18.08 21.61 -4.81
C ARG A 67 -19.28 20.86 -5.40
N GLU A 68 -19.58 21.07 -6.67
CA GLU A 68 -20.67 20.38 -7.38
C GLU A 68 -20.51 18.86 -7.34
N VAL A 69 -19.27 18.35 -7.47
CA VAL A 69 -18.99 16.90 -7.41
C VAL A 69 -19.11 16.38 -5.99
N TYR A 70 -18.57 17.10 -5.01
CA TYR A 70 -18.62 16.66 -3.60
C TYR A 70 -19.99 16.84 -2.95
N ASP A 71 -20.85 17.69 -3.46
CA ASP A 71 -22.24 17.83 -3.00
C ASP A 71 -23.10 16.59 -3.29
N ALA A 72 -22.60 15.66 -4.11
CA ALA A 72 -23.21 14.35 -4.28
C ALA A 72 -23.03 13.39 -3.09
N LEU A 73 -22.14 13.72 -2.14
CA LEU A 73 -21.96 12.93 -0.92
C LEU A 73 -23.10 13.19 0.07
N SER A 74 -23.76 12.14 0.51
CA SER A 74 -24.78 12.20 1.57
C SER A 74 -24.18 12.33 2.97
N GLN A 75 -22.95 11.80 3.16
CA GLN A 75 -22.20 11.92 4.41
C GLN A 75 -21.35 13.21 4.44
N PRO A 76 -21.04 13.73 5.65
CA PRO A 76 -20.25 14.94 5.79
C PRO A 76 -18.86 14.84 5.12
N LEU A 77 -18.48 15.90 4.42
CA LEU A 77 -17.11 16.09 3.92
C LEU A 77 -16.39 17.13 4.79
N HIS A 78 -15.20 16.78 5.24
CA HIS A 78 -14.31 17.68 5.96
C HIS A 78 -13.02 17.87 5.17
N VAL A 79 -12.64 19.11 4.91
CA VAL A 79 -11.49 19.46 4.09
C VAL A 79 -10.41 20.08 4.96
N VAL A 80 -9.18 19.60 4.82
CA VAL A 80 -7.94 20.25 5.27
C VAL A 80 -7.48 21.19 4.16
N ALA A 81 -7.01 22.38 4.48
CA ALA A 81 -6.52 23.29 3.46
C ALA A 81 -5.14 22.87 2.95
N GLY A 82 -4.96 22.78 1.63
CA GLY A 82 -3.69 22.60 0.95
C GLY A 82 -3.17 23.89 0.31
N ASN A 83 -1.99 23.84 -0.29
CA ASN A 83 -1.38 25.02 -0.90
C ASN A 83 -2.10 25.48 -2.17
N HIS A 84 -2.73 24.58 -2.92
CA HIS A 84 -3.59 24.95 -4.03
C HIS A 84 -4.93 25.55 -3.57
N ASP A 85 -5.32 25.36 -2.30
CA ASP A 85 -6.56 25.92 -1.77
C ASP A 85 -6.39 27.38 -1.29
N ILE A 86 -5.30 27.68 -0.54
CA ILE A 86 -5.13 28.92 0.22
C ILE A 86 -3.79 29.64 0.03
N GLY A 87 -2.89 29.10 -0.79
CA GLY A 87 -1.52 29.58 -0.95
C GLY A 87 -0.49 28.75 -0.20
N ASP A 88 0.76 28.88 -0.63
CA ASP A 88 1.88 28.07 -0.14
C ASP A 88 2.44 28.60 1.20
N LYS A 89 3.13 27.72 1.91
CA LYS A 89 4.02 28.08 3.03
C LYS A 89 5.04 29.12 2.56
N PRO A 90 5.57 29.97 3.46
CA PRO A 90 6.59 30.95 3.10
C PRO A 90 7.82 30.25 2.50
N LYS A 91 8.10 30.51 1.23
CA LYS A 91 9.20 29.91 0.51
C LYS A 91 9.66 30.80 -0.63
N PRO A 92 10.98 31.04 -0.74
CA PRO A 92 11.54 31.69 -1.93
C PRO A 92 11.25 30.83 -3.18
N LEU A 93 10.86 31.48 -4.26
CA LEU A 93 10.65 30.85 -5.58
C LEU A 93 9.49 29.83 -5.67
N SER A 94 8.54 29.82 -4.74
CA SER A 94 7.34 29.02 -4.93
C SER A 94 6.52 29.51 -6.12
N PRO A 95 6.04 28.64 -7.01
CA PRO A 95 5.11 29.01 -8.08
C PRO A 95 3.71 29.34 -7.54
N VAL A 96 3.41 28.95 -6.31
CA VAL A 96 2.13 29.20 -5.64
C VAL A 96 2.28 30.48 -4.80
N PRO A 97 1.32 31.42 -4.84
CA PRO A 97 1.38 32.60 -4.01
C PRO A 97 1.34 32.25 -2.51
N PRO A 98 1.93 33.08 -1.64
CA PRO A 98 1.87 32.85 -0.20
C PRO A 98 0.44 32.97 0.31
N THR A 99 0.17 32.29 1.42
CA THR A 99 -1.11 32.37 2.14
C THR A 99 -1.47 33.81 2.51
N ARG A 100 -2.74 34.21 2.33
CA ARG A 100 -3.28 35.54 2.62
C ARG A 100 -4.65 35.43 3.27
N ASP A 101 -5.00 36.39 4.12
CA ASP A 101 -6.29 36.42 4.84
C ASP A 101 -7.51 36.30 3.92
N GLU A 102 -7.46 36.91 2.74
CA GLU A 102 -8.53 36.81 1.74
C GLU A 102 -8.75 35.36 1.27
N LEU A 103 -7.66 34.61 1.03
CA LEU A 103 -7.72 33.22 0.60
C LEU A 103 -8.22 32.32 1.74
N LEU A 104 -7.77 32.59 2.97
CA LEU A 104 -8.26 31.91 4.17
C LEU A 104 -9.76 32.09 4.35
N ALA A 105 -10.26 33.34 4.22
CA ALA A 105 -11.69 33.63 4.33
C ALA A 105 -12.53 32.94 3.23
N ARG A 106 -12.02 32.88 1.99
CA ARG A 106 -12.68 32.17 0.89
C ARG A 106 -12.78 30.67 1.17
N PHE A 107 -11.71 30.08 1.68
CA PHE A 107 -11.71 28.67 2.08
C PHE A 107 -12.73 28.42 3.19
N GLU A 108 -12.73 29.27 4.25
CA GLU A 108 -13.67 29.15 5.37
C GLU A 108 -15.13 29.25 4.91
N GLY A 109 -15.41 30.14 3.97
CA GLY A 109 -16.76 30.30 3.40
C GLY A 109 -17.23 29.09 2.59
N ARG A 110 -16.33 28.28 2.05
CA ARG A 110 -16.65 27.15 1.18
C ARG A 110 -16.59 25.78 1.88
N TRP A 111 -15.57 25.57 2.73
CA TRP A 111 -15.26 24.28 3.34
C TRP A 111 -15.38 24.28 4.87
N GLY A 112 -15.67 25.44 5.47
CA GLY A 112 -15.75 25.61 6.91
C GLY A 112 -14.42 25.95 7.57
N PRO A 113 -14.31 25.86 8.91
CA PRO A 113 -13.14 26.34 9.65
C PRO A 113 -11.81 25.78 9.15
N LEU A 114 -10.77 26.63 9.17
CA LEU A 114 -9.40 26.29 8.75
C LEU A 114 -8.78 25.15 9.55
N TRP A 115 -9.17 25.01 10.81
CA TRP A 115 -8.82 23.91 11.69
C TRP A 115 -10.02 23.52 12.55
N LYS A 116 -10.15 22.26 12.86
CA LYS A 116 -11.29 21.75 13.62
C LYS A 116 -11.05 20.35 14.15
N VAL A 117 -11.86 19.95 15.13
CA VAL A 117 -11.97 18.54 15.54
C VAL A 117 -13.28 17.99 15.00
N VAL A 118 -13.21 16.83 14.37
CA VAL A 118 -14.35 16.01 14.00
C VAL A 118 -14.37 14.79 14.92
N SER A 119 -15.50 14.53 15.57
CA SER A 119 -15.62 13.40 16.51
C SER A 119 -16.66 12.41 16.03
N ALA A 120 -16.33 11.13 16.08
CA ALA A 120 -17.26 10.06 15.79
C ALA A 120 -16.94 8.83 16.68
N HIS A 121 -17.94 8.34 17.39
CA HIS A 121 -17.85 7.13 18.23
C HIS A 121 -16.63 7.11 19.18
N GLY A 122 -16.31 8.26 19.77
CA GLY A 122 -15.18 8.43 20.69
C GLY A 122 -13.81 8.56 20.01
N TRP A 123 -13.74 8.51 18.70
CA TRP A 123 -12.56 8.90 17.92
C TRP A 123 -12.56 10.40 17.63
N ARG A 124 -11.36 10.97 17.56
CA ARG A 124 -11.14 12.39 17.27
C ARG A 124 -10.26 12.52 16.03
N PHE A 125 -10.72 13.31 15.07
CA PHE A 125 -9.97 13.70 13.88
C PHE A 125 -9.64 15.17 14.01
N VAL A 126 -8.36 15.49 14.18
CA VAL A 126 -7.83 16.85 14.36
C VAL A 126 -7.31 17.32 13.02
N LEU A 127 -8.06 18.19 12.35
CA LEU A 127 -7.71 18.75 11.05
C LEU A 127 -6.92 20.04 11.26
N VAL A 128 -5.71 20.10 10.70
CA VAL A 128 -4.73 21.18 10.93
C VAL A 128 -4.29 21.80 9.61
N ASN A 129 -4.24 23.11 9.56
CA ASN A 129 -3.83 23.85 8.37
C ASN A 129 -2.31 24.06 8.36
N THR A 130 -1.58 23.19 7.66
CA THR A 130 -0.11 23.24 7.60
C THR A 130 0.46 24.34 6.68
N PRO A 131 -0.18 24.77 5.57
CA PRO A 131 0.25 25.95 4.81
C PRO A 131 0.32 27.25 5.63
N LEU A 132 -0.42 27.34 6.72
CA LEU A 132 -0.40 28.49 7.63
C LEU A 132 0.85 28.52 8.54
N MET A 133 1.52 27.40 8.72
CA MET A 133 2.66 27.27 9.63
C MET A 133 3.91 27.98 9.08
N ASN A 134 4.67 28.63 9.98
CA ASN A 134 5.82 29.50 9.68
C ASN A 134 5.47 30.79 8.92
N THR A 135 4.20 31.22 8.89
CA THR A 135 3.81 32.51 8.30
C THR A 135 4.06 33.71 9.25
N GLY A 136 4.20 33.46 10.55
CA GLY A 136 4.29 34.46 11.58
C GLY A 136 2.99 35.25 11.77
N SER A 137 1.87 34.75 11.23
CA SER A 137 0.58 35.45 11.29
C SER A 137 -0.13 35.24 12.63
N PRO A 138 -1.00 36.19 13.05
CA PRO A 138 -1.83 35.97 14.25
C PRO A 138 -2.72 34.71 14.16
N ARG A 139 -3.12 34.31 12.96
CA ARG A 139 -3.89 33.07 12.74
C ARG A 139 -3.05 31.81 12.99
N GLU A 140 -1.77 31.84 12.65
CA GLU A 140 -0.85 30.76 12.99
C GLU A 140 -0.74 30.56 14.49
N GLU A 141 -0.52 31.67 15.25
CA GLU A 141 -0.43 31.60 16.72
C GLU A 141 -1.73 31.08 17.34
N ALA A 142 -2.88 31.54 16.82
CA ALA A 142 -4.18 31.03 17.27
C ALA A 142 -4.34 29.51 16.99
N GLN A 143 -3.88 29.05 15.84
CA GLN A 143 -3.90 27.61 15.52
C GLN A 143 -2.99 26.81 16.45
N TRP A 144 -1.78 27.30 16.74
CA TRP A 144 -0.87 26.62 17.66
C TRP A 144 -1.45 26.50 19.07
N ALA A 145 -1.98 27.59 19.62
CA ALA A 145 -2.61 27.58 20.94
C ALA A 145 -3.79 26.60 21.00
N TRP A 146 -4.60 26.57 19.94
CA TRP A 146 -5.70 25.62 19.82
C TRP A 146 -5.21 24.17 19.72
N LEU A 147 -4.18 23.90 18.90
CA LEU A 147 -3.66 22.56 18.67
C LEU A 147 -3.05 21.96 19.93
N GLU A 148 -2.26 22.74 20.67
CA GLU A 148 -1.70 22.37 21.97
C GLU A 148 -2.80 22.01 22.98
N ALA A 149 -3.85 22.83 23.08
CA ALA A 149 -4.98 22.55 23.96
C ALA A 149 -5.72 21.26 23.55
N VAL A 150 -6.01 21.11 22.25
CA VAL A 150 -6.76 19.97 21.72
C VAL A 150 -6.00 18.66 21.85
N LEU A 151 -4.68 18.63 21.58
CA LEU A 151 -3.88 17.42 21.71
C LEU A 151 -3.52 17.09 23.16
N GLY A 152 -3.50 18.11 24.05
CA GLY A 152 -3.36 17.92 25.49
C GLY A 152 -4.59 17.30 26.16
N GLU A 153 -5.73 17.28 25.49
CA GLU A 153 -6.99 16.74 25.99
C GLU A 153 -7.33 15.39 25.37
N GLY A 154 -8.00 14.52 26.12
CA GLY A 154 -8.54 13.25 25.63
C GLY A 154 -7.49 12.14 25.43
N SER A 155 -7.88 11.10 24.70
CA SER A 155 -7.03 9.94 24.45
C SER A 155 -6.22 10.11 23.16
N ALA A 156 -4.91 10.20 23.26
CA ALA A 156 -4.01 10.22 22.12
C ALA A 156 -4.21 8.97 21.23
N ARG A 157 -4.42 7.79 21.84
CA ARG A 157 -4.63 6.52 21.13
C ARG A 157 -5.92 6.46 20.30
N ARG A 158 -6.87 7.37 20.50
CA ARG A 158 -8.09 7.53 19.70
C ARG A 158 -8.11 8.86 18.94
N THR A 159 -6.94 9.44 18.71
CA THR A 159 -6.78 10.70 17.97
C THR A 159 -6.03 10.43 16.66
N VAL A 160 -6.62 10.89 15.57
CA VAL A 160 -6.03 10.90 14.22
C VAL A 160 -5.82 12.37 13.84
N VAL A 161 -4.61 12.70 13.41
CA VAL A 161 -4.28 14.07 12.96
C VAL A 161 -4.23 14.10 11.43
N CYS A 162 -4.89 15.07 10.84
CA CYS A 162 -5.01 15.25 9.39
C CYS A 162 -4.32 16.53 8.95
N LEU A 163 -3.35 16.41 8.09
CA LEU A 163 -2.47 17.47 7.60
C LEU A 163 -2.52 17.54 6.07
N HIS A 164 -2.07 18.64 5.48
CA HIS A 164 -1.73 18.65 4.07
C HIS A 164 -0.23 18.41 3.86
N TYR A 165 0.65 19.29 4.31
CA TYR A 165 2.08 19.02 4.26
C TYR A 165 2.48 17.95 5.26
N PRO A 166 3.20 16.88 4.85
CA PRO A 166 3.78 15.95 5.81
C PRO A 166 4.89 16.63 6.63
N PRO A 167 5.07 16.26 7.88
CA PRO A 167 6.18 16.78 8.68
C PRO A 167 7.54 16.34 8.13
N PHE A 168 7.60 15.18 7.53
CA PHE A 168 8.78 14.63 6.86
C PHE A 168 8.36 13.63 5.78
N LEU A 169 9.26 13.36 4.84
CA LEU A 169 9.05 12.42 3.74
C LEU A 169 9.71 11.07 4.02
N LEU A 170 10.83 11.05 4.73
CA LEU A 170 11.61 9.84 5.02
C LEU A 170 11.87 9.66 6.52
N HIS A 171 12.30 10.72 7.20
CA HIS A 171 12.54 10.69 8.65
C HIS A 171 12.47 12.09 9.26
N PRO A 172 12.16 12.21 10.57
CA PRO A 172 11.94 13.50 11.23
C PRO A 172 13.09 14.52 11.08
N GLY A 173 14.33 14.06 11.06
CA GLY A 173 15.52 14.92 10.96
C GLY A 173 16.03 15.17 9.54
N GLU A 174 15.23 14.95 8.52
CA GLU A 174 15.64 15.21 7.14
C GLU A 174 15.77 16.71 6.84
N PRO A 175 16.59 17.10 5.85
CA PRO A 175 16.64 18.49 5.39
C PRO A 175 15.28 19.01 4.93
N GLU A 176 15.09 20.32 5.02
CA GLU A 176 13.92 20.98 4.43
C GLU A 176 13.93 20.83 2.90
N HIS A 177 12.78 20.55 2.33
CA HIS A 177 12.52 20.57 0.90
C HIS A 177 11.05 20.92 0.61
N TYR A 178 10.67 20.96 -0.67
CA TYR A 178 9.33 21.37 -1.06
C TYR A 178 8.22 20.55 -0.39
N ASP A 179 8.42 19.24 -0.26
CA ASP A 179 7.37 18.30 0.12
C ASP A 179 7.26 18.06 1.64
N ASN A 180 8.06 18.69 2.48
CA ASN A 180 7.96 18.55 3.93
C ASN A 180 7.70 19.90 4.62
N LEU A 181 7.28 19.84 5.87
CA LEU A 181 7.10 21.02 6.71
C LEU A 181 8.48 21.56 7.12
N ALA A 182 8.64 22.90 7.03
CA ALA A 182 9.86 23.60 7.40
C ALA A 182 10.02 23.76 8.92
N GLU A 183 11.25 23.95 9.39
CA GLU A 183 11.53 24.38 10.75
C GLU A 183 11.14 25.87 10.97
N PRO A 184 10.78 26.30 12.18
CA PRO A 184 10.67 25.53 13.43
C PRO A 184 9.33 24.77 13.58
N ALA A 185 8.36 25.01 12.71
CA ALA A 185 7.02 24.43 12.84
C ALA A 185 7.05 22.88 12.82
N ARG A 186 7.96 22.27 12.05
CA ARG A 186 8.12 20.81 12.02
C ARG A 186 8.45 20.23 13.39
N SER A 187 9.48 20.74 14.07
CA SER A 187 9.86 20.26 15.39
C SER A 187 8.77 20.47 16.43
N ARG A 188 8.09 21.64 16.40
CA ARG A 188 6.95 21.93 17.29
C ARG A 188 5.79 20.97 17.05
N LEU A 189 5.45 20.71 15.79
CA LEU A 189 4.38 19.78 15.44
C LEU A 189 4.71 18.35 15.89
N LEU A 190 5.92 17.87 15.60
CA LEU A 190 6.35 16.52 15.94
C LEU A 190 6.25 16.25 17.44
N SER A 191 6.62 17.22 18.29
CA SER A 191 6.48 17.09 19.76
C SER A 191 5.03 16.96 20.22
N LEU A 192 4.07 17.50 19.47
CA LEU A 192 2.64 17.40 19.78
C LEU A 192 2.01 16.11 19.25
N LEU A 193 2.67 15.42 18.31
CA LEU A 193 2.15 14.21 17.68
C LEU A 193 2.52 12.92 18.45
N GLU A 194 3.21 13.04 19.57
CA GLU A 194 3.60 11.89 20.38
C GLU A 194 2.39 11.10 20.87
N GLY A 195 2.38 9.81 20.58
CA GLY A 195 1.35 8.87 21.04
C GLY A 195 -0.01 8.99 20.36
N VAL A 196 -0.23 9.92 19.41
CA VAL A 196 -1.45 9.91 18.59
C VAL A 196 -1.53 8.61 17.79
N ARG A 197 -2.75 8.17 17.48
CA ARG A 197 -2.94 6.89 16.78
C ARG A 197 -2.32 6.89 15.39
N ALA A 198 -2.57 7.94 14.63
CA ALA A 198 -1.99 8.13 13.31
C ALA A 198 -2.03 9.59 12.84
N VAL A 199 -1.18 9.88 11.86
CA VAL A 199 -1.14 11.14 11.12
C VAL A 199 -1.35 10.83 9.64
N PHE A 200 -2.28 11.53 8.99
CA PHE A 200 -2.53 11.41 7.56
C PHE A 200 -2.21 12.73 6.86
N CYS A 201 -1.43 12.66 5.79
CA CYS A 201 -0.96 13.80 5.02
C CYS A 201 -1.29 13.66 3.54
N GLY A 202 -1.42 14.78 2.81
CA GLY A 202 -1.52 14.87 1.36
C GLY A 202 -0.23 15.39 0.72
N HIS A 203 -0.36 16.25 -0.29
CA HIS A 203 0.67 17.07 -0.95
C HIS A 203 1.63 16.32 -1.88
N VAL A 204 2.02 15.10 -1.56
CA VAL A 204 3.11 14.39 -2.24
C VAL A 204 2.61 13.59 -3.44
N HIS A 205 1.33 13.27 -3.50
CA HIS A 205 0.69 12.47 -4.54
C HIS A 205 1.27 11.07 -4.70
N HIS A 206 1.87 10.54 -3.63
CA HIS A 206 2.45 9.20 -3.60
C HIS A 206 2.27 8.60 -2.22
N PHE A 207 2.12 7.29 -2.16
CA PHE A 207 1.96 6.60 -0.89
C PHE A 207 3.28 6.43 -0.16
N PHE A 208 3.32 6.86 1.12
CA PHE A 208 4.38 6.51 2.06
C PHE A 208 3.78 6.13 3.40
N TRP A 209 4.49 5.26 4.10
CA TRP A 209 4.20 4.91 5.47
C TRP A 209 5.46 4.91 6.31
N HIS A 210 5.41 5.56 7.46
CA HIS A 210 6.51 5.66 8.41
C HIS A 210 6.02 5.47 9.84
N PRO A 211 6.76 4.70 10.66
CA PRO A 211 6.59 4.77 12.10
C PRO A 211 7.22 6.08 12.61
N LEU A 212 6.51 6.78 13.48
CA LEU A 212 7.02 7.89 14.28
C LEU A 212 7.13 7.39 15.71
N GLU A 213 8.35 7.23 16.18
CA GLU A 213 8.67 6.74 17.52
C GLU A 213 9.13 7.92 18.39
N ALA A 214 8.50 8.09 19.54
CA ALA A 214 8.86 9.08 20.55
C ALA A 214 8.56 8.52 21.94
N ASP A 215 9.53 8.54 22.84
CA ASP A 215 9.42 8.20 24.27
C ASP A 215 8.61 6.92 24.58
N GLY A 216 8.79 5.87 23.76
CA GLY A 216 8.12 4.57 23.93
C GLY A 216 6.72 4.50 23.35
N ALA A 217 6.20 5.57 22.77
CA ALA A 217 4.97 5.58 21.99
C ALA A 217 5.27 5.52 20.49
N THR A 218 4.40 4.88 19.74
CA THR A 218 4.50 4.81 18.26
C THR A 218 3.24 5.36 17.64
N SER A 219 3.40 6.27 16.69
CA SER A 219 2.36 6.79 15.81
C SER A 219 2.64 6.32 14.38
N ASP A 220 1.61 6.12 13.59
CA ASP A 220 1.75 5.82 12.16
C ASP A 220 1.59 7.11 11.35
N VAL A 221 2.55 7.44 10.48
CA VAL A 221 2.44 8.55 9.54
C VAL A 221 2.17 7.98 8.15
N TYR A 222 1.04 8.36 7.57
CA TYR A 222 0.62 8.01 6.22
C TYR A 222 0.64 9.24 5.34
N ILE A 223 1.35 9.18 4.23
CA ILE A 223 1.21 10.16 3.16
C ILE A 223 0.32 9.53 2.11
N ALA A 224 -0.79 10.18 1.82
CA ALA A 224 -1.79 9.65 0.92
C ALA A 224 -1.37 9.82 -0.55
N PRO A 225 -1.71 8.85 -1.41
CA PRO A 225 -1.67 9.06 -2.84
C PRO A 225 -2.74 10.09 -3.24
N SER A 226 -2.55 10.70 -4.41
CA SER A 226 -3.55 11.55 -5.03
C SER A 226 -4.69 10.72 -5.64
N THR A 227 -5.87 11.31 -5.75
CA THR A 227 -6.96 10.73 -6.55
C THR A 227 -6.91 11.16 -8.02
N ALA A 228 -6.05 12.09 -8.38
CA ALA A 228 -5.99 12.71 -9.71
C ALA A 228 -4.76 12.30 -10.54
N PHE A 229 -3.55 12.50 -10.03
CA PHE A 229 -2.31 12.23 -10.75
C PHE A 229 -1.12 11.96 -9.81
N VAL A 230 -0.09 11.27 -10.32
CA VAL A 230 1.17 11.05 -9.61
C VAL A 230 2.18 12.12 -10.02
N ARG A 231 2.95 12.63 -9.08
CA ARG A 231 4.06 13.56 -9.41
C ARG A 231 5.18 12.78 -10.10
N PRO A 232 5.69 13.27 -11.26
CA PRO A 232 6.64 12.53 -12.09
C PRO A 232 7.86 11.97 -11.34
N GLY A 233 8.51 12.76 -10.51
CA GLY A 233 9.70 12.31 -9.78
C GLY A 233 9.47 11.10 -8.85
N TYR A 234 8.25 10.90 -8.37
CA TYR A 234 7.89 9.74 -7.54
C TYR A 234 7.55 8.51 -8.37
N SER A 235 7.03 8.69 -9.57
CA SER A 235 6.80 7.59 -10.50
C SER A 235 8.10 6.89 -10.94
N GLU A 236 9.24 7.58 -10.84
CA GLU A 236 10.55 7.09 -11.26
C GLU A 236 11.35 6.39 -10.16
N LEU A 237 10.83 6.29 -8.94
CA LEU A 237 11.54 5.68 -7.81
C LEU A 237 11.97 4.23 -8.07
N SER A 238 11.23 3.51 -8.89
CA SER A 238 11.52 2.12 -9.24
C SER A 238 12.69 1.94 -10.22
N ARG A 239 13.40 2.98 -10.60
CA ARG A 239 14.51 2.97 -11.59
C ARG A 239 14.12 2.43 -12.97
N VAL A 240 12.84 2.46 -13.28
CA VAL A 240 12.32 2.14 -14.61
C VAL A 240 11.83 3.45 -15.21
N GLY A 241 11.90 3.58 -16.52
CA GLY A 241 11.40 4.78 -17.19
C GLY A 241 9.99 5.16 -16.71
N PRO A 242 9.64 6.44 -16.72
CA PRO A 242 8.37 6.91 -16.22
C PRO A 242 7.19 6.23 -16.92
N GLY A 243 6.08 6.11 -16.22
CA GLY A 243 4.81 5.67 -16.78
C GLY A 243 4.27 6.65 -17.82
N PRO A 244 3.04 6.41 -18.33
CA PRO A 244 2.38 7.31 -19.28
C PRO A 244 2.36 8.77 -18.78
N ALA A 245 2.47 9.73 -19.68
CA ALA A 245 2.53 11.15 -19.40
C ALA A 245 3.64 11.51 -18.38
N PHE A 246 4.85 10.94 -18.56
CA PHE A 246 6.00 11.10 -17.64
C PHE A 246 5.69 10.71 -16.19
N GLY A 247 4.82 9.72 -16.00
CA GLY A 247 4.40 9.22 -14.71
C GLY A 247 3.19 9.91 -14.09
N ARG A 248 2.69 11.00 -14.66
CA ARG A 248 1.46 11.68 -14.18
C ARG A 248 0.24 10.76 -14.29
N ASP A 249 0.22 9.89 -15.29
CA ASP A 249 -0.85 8.93 -15.58
C ASP A 249 -0.50 7.50 -15.11
N ASP A 250 0.31 7.38 -14.07
CA ASP A 250 0.60 6.12 -13.40
C ASP A 250 -0.56 5.75 -12.47
N THR A 251 -1.69 5.34 -13.09
CA THR A 251 -2.98 5.16 -12.43
C THR A 251 -2.98 4.11 -11.34
N ASP A 252 -2.03 3.19 -11.37
CA ASP A 252 -1.88 2.15 -10.34
C ASP A 252 -1.43 2.71 -8.99
N LYS A 253 -0.92 3.93 -8.95
CA LYS A 253 -0.47 4.62 -7.73
C LYS A 253 -1.50 5.63 -7.19
N LEU A 254 -2.66 5.74 -7.83
CA LEU A 254 -3.75 6.63 -7.40
C LEU A 254 -4.68 5.92 -6.41
N GLY A 255 -5.17 6.64 -5.41
CA GLY A 255 -6.09 6.05 -4.44
C GLY A 255 -6.32 6.88 -3.18
N GLY A 256 -6.68 6.18 -2.12
CA GLY A 256 -6.96 6.74 -0.80
C GLY A 256 -7.10 5.65 0.26
N PHE A 257 -7.71 5.98 1.39
CA PHE A 257 -7.85 5.06 2.52
C PHE A 257 -9.27 5.02 3.05
N VAL A 258 -9.70 3.85 3.51
CA VAL A 258 -10.83 3.69 4.44
C VAL A 258 -10.27 3.32 5.80
N LEU A 259 -10.71 4.01 6.84
CA LEU A 259 -10.32 3.71 8.22
C LEU A 259 -11.43 2.94 8.91
N HIS A 260 -11.12 1.73 9.34
CA HIS A 260 -12.00 0.90 10.15
C HIS A 260 -11.62 1.08 11.62
N LEU A 261 -12.53 1.65 12.38
CA LEU A 261 -12.29 2.09 13.75
C LEU A 261 -13.10 1.25 14.73
N GLU A 262 -12.46 0.71 15.74
CA GLU A 262 -13.17 0.05 16.83
C GLU A 262 -14.01 1.06 17.63
N ARG A 263 -15.25 0.71 17.90
CA ARG A 263 -16.17 1.57 18.66
C ARG A 263 -15.77 1.67 20.13
N ASP A 264 -15.44 0.56 20.74
CA ASP A 264 -15.17 0.45 22.19
C ASP A 264 -13.70 0.22 22.54
N GLY A 265 -12.79 0.29 21.53
CA GLY A 265 -11.36 0.12 21.66
C GLY A 265 -10.57 1.25 21.01
N ASP A 266 -9.25 1.07 20.89
CA ASP A 266 -8.34 1.94 20.16
C ASP A 266 -7.80 1.29 18.87
N GLY A 267 -8.40 0.18 18.46
CA GLY A 267 -8.07 -0.51 17.22
C GLY A 267 -8.46 0.33 16.00
N MET A 268 -7.52 0.48 15.09
CA MET A 268 -7.69 1.14 13.80
C MET A 268 -7.00 0.31 12.72
N GLU A 269 -7.76 -0.07 11.72
CA GLU A 269 -7.22 -0.67 10.51
C GLU A 269 -7.36 0.29 9.34
N VAL A 270 -6.31 0.33 8.50
CA VAL A 270 -6.26 1.19 7.31
C VAL A 270 -6.39 0.32 6.07
N GLU A 271 -7.52 0.43 5.42
CA GLU A 271 -7.76 -0.19 4.13
C GLU A 271 -7.23 0.72 3.02
N HIS A 272 -6.38 0.16 2.18
CA HIS A 272 -5.82 0.84 1.02
C HIS A 272 -6.72 0.60 -0.18
N VAL A 273 -7.17 1.67 -0.83
CA VAL A 273 -8.09 1.60 -1.97
C VAL A 273 -7.46 2.30 -3.17
N ARG A 274 -7.31 1.56 -4.28
CA ARG A 274 -6.80 2.13 -5.54
C ARG A 274 -7.92 2.63 -6.43
N ASN A 275 -7.69 3.72 -7.16
CA ASN A 275 -8.70 4.28 -8.06
C ASN A 275 -9.15 3.28 -9.15
N HIS A 276 -8.26 2.45 -9.68
CA HIS A 276 -8.65 1.47 -10.69
C HIS A 276 -9.53 0.35 -10.12
N HIS A 277 -9.38 -0.03 -8.85
CA HIS A 277 -10.32 -0.94 -8.20
C HIS A 277 -11.73 -0.35 -8.10
N ILE A 278 -11.82 0.97 -7.98
CA ILE A 278 -13.10 1.70 -7.96
C ILE A 278 -13.75 1.70 -9.35
N ALA A 279 -12.95 1.91 -10.40
CA ALA A 279 -13.45 2.07 -11.77
C ALA A 279 -13.79 0.73 -12.45
N ASP A 280 -12.94 -0.29 -12.26
CA ASP A 280 -13.04 -1.54 -13.03
C ASP A 280 -13.91 -2.59 -12.35
N ALA A 281 -13.91 -2.64 -11.05
CA ALA A 281 -14.76 -3.56 -10.31
C ALA A 281 -14.90 -3.03 -8.88
N PRO A 282 -16.04 -2.54 -8.51
CA PRO A 282 -16.24 -2.17 -7.13
C PRO A 282 -16.09 -3.42 -6.26
N LEU A 283 -14.96 -3.52 -5.59
CA LEU A 283 -14.96 -4.22 -4.32
C LEU A 283 -16.09 -3.58 -3.55
N ALA A 284 -17.09 -4.37 -3.17
CA ALA A 284 -18.28 -3.83 -2.53
C ALA A 284 -17.82 -2.88 -1.41
N PRO A 285 -18.25 -1.62 -1.41
CA PRO A 285 -17.97 -0.72 -0.32
C PRO A 285 -18.42 -1.40 0.99
N GLY A 286 -17.59 -1.46 2.01
CA GLY A 286 -17.96 -2.05 3.28
C GLY A 286 -17.58 -3.53 3.47
N ALA A 287 -16.87 -4.17 2.55
CA ALA A 287 -16.32 -5.52 2.76
C ALA A 287 -15.32 -5.60 3.94
N GLY A 288 -14.91 -4.46 4.46
CA GLY A 288 -13.91 -4.36 5.52
C GLY A 288 -12.47 -4.45 5.01
N PRO A 289 -11.48 -4.26 5.88
CA PRO A 289 -10.08 -4.35 5.52
C PRO A 289 -9.73 -5.75 5.05
N ALA A 290 -8.70 -5.85 4.21
CA ALA A 290 -8.17 -7.13 3.78
C ALA A 290 -7.72 -7.95 5.00
N ARG A 291 -8.31 -9.12 5.20
CA ARG A 291 -7.91 -10.03 6.28
C ARG A 291 -6.46 -10.49 6.05
N ARG A 292 -5.66 -10.49 7.08
CA ARG A 292 -4.33 -11.09 7.02
C ARG A 292 -4.46 -12.56 6.66
N CYS A 293 -3.84 -12.94 5.55
CA CYS A 293 -3.81 -14.33 5.09
C CYS A 293 -2.55 -15.05 5.58
N ALA A 294 -2.61 -16.37 5.57
CA ALA A 294 -1.49 -17.22 5.93
C ALA A 294 -0.42 -17.31 4.84
N LEU A 295 -0.75 -16.89 3.60
CA LEU A 295 0.21 -16.83 2.50
C LEU A 295 1.24 -15.75 2.75
N GLY A 296 2.51 -16.08 2.55
CA GLY A 296 3.63 -15.17 2.56
C GLY A 296 4.24 -14.95 1.19
N THR A 297 5.21 -14.05 1.13
CA THR A 297 5.98 -13.82 -0.09
C THR A 297 7.44 -13.52 0.21
N THR A 298 8.32 -13.78 -0.76
CA THR A 298 9.75 -13.48 -0.67
C THR A 298 10.03 -12.11 -1.26
N LEU A 299 10.58 -11.23 -0.45
CA LEU A 299 11.10 -9.93 -0.88
C LEU A 299 12.60 -10.07 -1.12
N ARG A 300 13.02 -10.12 -2.38
CA ARG A 300 14.42 -10.31 -2.79
C ARG A 300 15.13 -9.01 -3.14
N HIS A 301 14.39 -7.92 -3.17
CA HIS A 301 14.90 -6.60 -3.47
C HIS A 301 15.02 -5.76 -2.23
N ALA A 302 15.79 -4.70 -2.36
CA ALA A 302 15.85 -3.64 -1.41
C ALA A 302 14.49 -2.88 -1.34
N TRP A 303 13.46 -3.59 -0.88
CA TRP A 303 12.11 -3.06 -0.67
C TRP A 303 12.07 -1.85 0.28
N ASP A 304 13.19 -1.62 0.98
CA ASP A 304 13.43 -0.49 1.87
C ASP A 304 14.50 0.46 1.30
N GLU A 305 14.85 0.34 0.01
CA GLU A 305 15.88 1.17 -0.63
C GLU A 305 15.43 2.62 -0.74
N VAL A 306 16.33 3.53 -0.35
CA VAL A 306 16.11 4.97 -0.41
C VAL A 306 16.73 5.54 -1.67
N HIS A 307 15.94 6.24 -2.46
CA HIS A 307 16.34 6.86 -3.72
C HIS A 307 16.43 8.37 -3.58
N THR A 308 17.35 8.99 -4.33
CA THR A 308 17.35 10.43 -4.52
C THR A 308 16.39 10.76 -5.66
N ILE A 309 15.40 11.61 -5.38
CA ILE A 309 14.44 12.06 -6.38
C ILE A 309 15.07 13.23 -7.14
N PRO A 310 15.12 13.15 -8.48
CA PRO A 310 15.46 14.30 -9.29
C PRO A 310 14.42 15.40 -9.01
N ALA A 311 14.87 16.57 -8.60
CA ALA A 311 13.99 17.71 -8.54
C ALA A 311 14.07 18.43 -9.91
N ASP A 312 13.14 19.34 -10.15
CA ASP A 312 13.13 20.22 -11.30
C ASP A 312 14.28 21.26 -11.24
N GLY A 313 14.13 22.42 -11.86
CA GLY A 313 15.11 23.50 -11.83
C GLY A 313 15.55 24.00 -10.45
N LEU A 314 14.88 23.56 -9.39
CA LEU A 314 15.24 23.85 -7.99
C LEU A 314 16.10 22.76 -7.35
N GLU A 315 16.46 21.71 -8.09
CA GLU A 315 17.25 20.57 -7.62
C GLU A 315 18.47 20.94 -6.77
N PRO A 316 19.29 21.92 -7.13
CA PRO A 316 20.48 22.25 -6.33
C PRO A 316 20.16 22.71 -4.91
N PHE A 317 18.93 23.19 -4.70
CA PHE A 317 18.50 23.80 -3.43
C PHE A 317 17.58 22.88 -2.62
N GLN A 318 17.04 21.82 -3.23
CA GLN A 318 15.95 21.05 -2.63
C GLN A 318 16.00 19.56 -2.94
N ARG A 319 17.20 19.02 -2.96
CA ARG A 319 17.39 17.59 -3.14
C ARG A 319 16.71 16.81 -2.03
N LYS A 320 15.86 15.88 -2.40
CA LYS A 320 15.06 15.05 -1.49
C LYS A 320 15.34 13.56 -1.72
N ARG A 321 15.05 12.81 -0.69
CA ARG A 321 15.19 11.35 -0.71
C ARG A 321 13.88 10.72 -0.31
N ALA A 322 13.51 9.63 -0.96
CA ALA A 322 12.31 8.89 -0.65
C ALA A 322 12.52 7.39 -0.86
N ARG A 323 11.58 6.62 -0.36
CA ARG A 323 11.47 5.19 -0.55
C ARG A 323 10.26 4.91 -1.40
N ASP A 324 10.27 3.86 -2.22
CA ASP A 324 9.08 3.43 -2.94
C ASP A 324 8.24 2.50 -2.05
N ASP A 325 7.22 3.05 -1.42
CA ASP A 325 6.30 2.31 -0.55
C ASP A 325 5.12 1.68 -1.29
N THR A 326 5.04 1.78 -2.61
CA THR A 326 3.99 1.11 -3.39
C THR A 326 4.07 -0.41 -3.30
N VAL A 327 5.27 -0.96 -3.11
CA VAL A 327 5.45 -2.40 -2.80
C VAL A 327 4.78 -2.75 -1.48
N LEU A 328 5.03 -1.97 -0.43
CA LEU A 328 4.38 -2.17 0.87
C LEU A 328 2.86 -2.01 0.75
N TRP A 329 2.38 -1.00 0.03
CA TRP A 329 0.95 -0.84 -0.24
C TRP A 329 0.36 -2.11 -0.87
N SER A 330 1.00 -2.63 -1.92
CA SER A 330 0.52 -3.83 -2.62
C SER A 330 0.46 -5.09 -1.74
N LEU A 331 1.38 -5.23 -0.78
CA LEU A 331 1.38 -6.30 0.22
C LEU A 331 0.22 -6.15 1.21
N LEU A 332 0.02 -4.93 1.72
CA LEU A 332 -1.01 -4.65 2.72
C LEU A 332 -2.42 -4.81 2.15
N GLU A 333 -2.67 -4.32 0.93
CA GLU A 333 -3.98 -4.46 0.27
C GLU A 333 -4.34 -5.90 -0.08
N ALA A 334 -3.33 -6.76 -0.33
CA ALA A 334 -3.50 -8.19 -0.57
C ALA A 334 -3.58 -9.02 0.72
N GLY A 335 -3.50 -8.39 1.89
CA GLY A 335 -3.57 -9.09 3.17
C GLY A 335 -2.37 -9.99 3.47
N ILE A 336 -1.22 -9.79 2.82
CA ILE A 336 -0.02 -10.60 3.07
C ILE A 336 0.43 -10.42 4.52
N GLY A 337 0.53 -11.54 5.26
CA GLY A 337 0.88 -11.55 6.67
C GLY A 337 2.33 -11.98 6.96
N HIS A 338 2.99 -12.65 6.03
CA HIS A 338 4.31 -13.23 6.22
C HIS A 338 5.27 -12.77 5.13
N LEU A 339 6.44 -12.26 5.52
CA LEU A 339 7.46 -11.76 4.61
C LEU A 339 8.76 -12.54 4.80
N ARG A 340 9.28 -13.11 3.72
CA ARG A 340 10.60 -13.75 3.69
C ARG A 340 11.59 -12.77 3.08
N VAL A 341 12.60 -12.35 3.87
CA VAL A 341 13.54 -11.28 3.53
C VAL A 341 15.00 -11.73 3.68
N PRO A 342 15.95 -11.14 2.95
CA PRO A 342 17.37 -11.40 3.20
C PRO A 342 17.75 -11.07 4.65
N VAL A 343 18.65 -11.86 5.25
CA VAL A 343 19.17 -11.58 6.61
C VAL A 343 19.87 -10.22 6.67
N ALA A 344 20.45 -9.76 5.56
CA ALA A 344 21.03 -8.43 5.45
C ALA A 344 20.06 -7.29 5.82
N ASP A 345 18.76 -7.45 5.53
CA ASP A 345 17.74 -6.47 5.89
C ASP A 345 17.54 -6.39 7.40
N VAL A 346 17.64 -7.53 8.08
CA VAL A 346 17.54 -7.60 9.55
C VAL A 346 18.80 -7.02 10.21
N LEU A 347 19.96 -7.19 9.58
CA LEU A 347 21.23 -6.64 10.07
C LEU A 347 21.34 -5.12 9.85
N ALA A 348 20.65 -4.59 8.85
CA ALA A 348 20.60 -3.16 8.59
C ALA A 348 19.67 -2.45 9.60
N SER A 349 20.25 -1.66 10.51
CA SER A 349 19.53 -1.07 11.64
C SER A 349 18.32 -0.21 11.26
N ALA A 350 18.36 0.49 10.14
CA ALA A 350 17.24 1.31 9.65
C ALA A 350 16.09 0.44 9.17
N THR A 351 16.38 -0.57 8.33
CA THR A 351 15.40 -1.52 7.82
C THR A 351 14.81 -2.36 8.95
N ARG A 352 15.64 -2.80 9.89
CA ARG A 352 15.19 -3.53 11.08
C ARG A 352 14.17 -2.75 11.91
N ARG A 353 14.41 -1.47 12.22
CA ARG A 353 13.42 -0.62 12.93
C ARG A 353 12.08 -0.56 12.20
N ARG A 354 12.13 -0.46 10.87
CA ARG A 354 10.92 -0.49 10.06
C ARG A 354 10.22 -1.86 10.11
N MET A 355 10.97 -2.96 10.04
CA MET A 355 10.42 -4.31 10.21
C MET A 355 9.75 -4.47 11.58
N GLU A 356 10.36 -3.98 12.66
CA GLU A 356 9.78 -3.98 14.00
C GLU A 356 8.46 -3.21 14.07
N ALA A 357 8.37 -2.07 13.37
CA ALA A 357 7.11 -1.34 13.25
C ALA A 357 6.04 -2.13 12.47
N LEU A 358 6.43 -2.85 11.43
CA LEU A 358 5.52 -3.74 10.69
C LEU A 358 5.09 -4.96 11.53
N VAL A 359 5.97 -5.48 12.38
CA VAL A 359 5.63 -6.53 13.36
C VAL A 359 4.55 -6.06 14.32
N ARG A 360 4.63 -4.83 14.83
CA ARG A 360 3.56 -4.25 15.66
C ARG A 360 2.22 -4.15 14.93
N ARG A 361 2.23 -4.17 13.61
CA ARG A 361 1.05 -4.21 12.74
C ARG A 361 0.62 -5.64 12.37
N GLY A 362 1.21 -6.65 12.98
CA GLY A 362 0.84 -8.05 12.81
C GLY A 362 1.54 -8.77 11.66
N LEU A 363 2.57 -8.19 11.03
CA LEU A 363 3.38 -8.92 10.06
C LEU A 363 4.39 -9.82 10.78
N GLN A 364 4.75 -10.92 10.12
CA GLN A 364 5.79 -11.84 10.57
C GLN A 364 6.88 -11.94 9.51
N PHE A 365 8.12 -12.16 9.96
CA PHE A 365 9.26 -12.22 9.08
C PHE A 365 9.99 -13.57 9.15
N VAL A 366 10.49 -14.03 8.01
CA VAL A 366 11.47 -15.09 7.90
C VAL A 366 12.71 -14.51 7.26
N ALA A 367 13.78 -14.38 8.02
CA ALA A 367 15.06 -13.95 7.50
C ALA A 367 15.77 -15.14 6.85
N PHE A 368 16.27 -15.01 5.63
CA PHE A 368 17.05 -16.04 4.98
C PHE A 368 18.44 -15.53 4.57
N GLY A 369 19.45 -16.39 4.68
CA GLY A 369 20.81 -16.00 4.31
C GLY A 369 21.86 -16.99 4.80
N THR A 370 23.12 -16.67 4.52
CA THR A 370 24.30 -17.43 4.95
C THR A 370 24.87 -16.96 6.29
N GLU A 371 24.47 -15.77 6.74
CA GLU A 371 24.92 -15.20 8.00
C GLU A 371 23.95 -15.53 9.13
N ALA A 372 24.45 -15.65 10.34
CA ALA A 372 23.61 -15.85 11.51
C ALA A 372 22.72 -14.63 11.77
N PRO A 373 21.44 -14.83 12.15
CA PRO A 373 20.59 -13.72 12.57
C PRO A 373 21.07 -13.15 13.90
N PRO A 374 20.73 -11.90 14.23
CA PRO A 374 20.92 -11.34 15.57
C PRO A 374 20.21 -12.19 16.64
N ASP A 375 20.85 -12.33 17.82
CA ASP A 375 20.30 -13.10 18.95
C ASP A 375 19.08 -12.44 19.61
N ASP A 376 18.86 -11.14 19.38
CA ASP A 376 17.85 -10.31 20.01
C ASP A 376 16.57 -10.15 19.20
N LEU A 377 16.35 -10.99 18.19
CA LEU A 377 15.11 -10.98 17.41
C LEU A 377 13.93 -11.49 18.24
N GLY A 378 12.79 -10.78 18.14
CA GLY A 378 11.56 -11.14 18.83
C GLY A 378 10.82 -12.33 18.18
N PRO A 379 9.71 -12.81 18.78
CA PRO A 379 9.01 -14.02 18.36
C PRO A 379 8.34 -13.95 16.96
N ALA A 380 8.20 -12.74 16.41
CA ALA A 380 7.65 -12.55 15.06
C ALA A 380 8.65 -12.86 13.93
N TYR A 381 9.90 -13.20 14.29
CA TYR A 381 10.94 -13.55 13.33
C TYR A 381 11.24 -15.05 13.36
N ALA A 382 11.54 -15.59 12.20
CA ALA A 382 12.17 -16.90 12.05
C ALA A 382 13.39 -16.75 11.13
N TYR A 383 14.26 -17.73 11.13
CA TYR A 383 15.47 -17.71 10.32
C TYR A 383 15.59 -18.98 9.46
N GLU A 384 16.01 -18.80 8.22
CA GLU A 384 16.32 -19.85 7.26
C GLU A 384 17.79 -19.70 6.83
N GLY A 385 18.66 -20.55 7.37
CA GLY A 385 20.07 -20.57 6.99
C GLY A 385 20.29 -21.21 5.63
N ILE A 386 21.16 -20.58 4.83
CA ILE A 386 21.55 -21.06 3.50
C ILE A 386 23.05 -21.30 3.51
N GLY A 387 23.48 -22.55 3.19
CA GLY A 387 24.89 -22.93 3.11
C GLY A 387 25.39 -23.72 4.31
N ALA A 388 26.50 -24.48 4.09
CA ALA A 388 27.16 -25.25 5.13
C ALA A 388 27.84 -24.30 6.11
N THR A 389 27.38 -24.29 7.35
CA THR A 389 28.19 -23.85 8.46
C THR A 389 28.81 -25.09 9.09
N GLU A 390 30.13 -25.23 9.07
CA GLU A 390 30.83 -26.34 9.69
C GLU A 390 30.30 -26.61 11.09
N GLY A 391 29.88 -27.85 11.34
CA GLY A 391 29.47 -28.34 12.65
C GLY A 391 28.02 -28.06 13.04
N ARG A 392 27.13 -27.74 12.13
CA ARG A 392 25.70 -27.49 12.43
C ARG A 392 24.82 -28.48 11.69
N ASP A 393 24.61 -29.63 12.29
CA ASP A 393 23.60 -30.59 11.86
C ASP A 393 22.21 -30.12 12.30
N GLY A 394 21.36 -29.75 11.35
CA GLY A 394 19.94 -29.56 11.58
C GLY A 394 19.51 -28.13 11.96
N TYR A 395 18.36 -28.06 12.59
CA TYR A 395 17.67 -26.83 12.94
C TYR A 395 18.37 -26.06 14.06
N TRP A 396 18.59 -24.79 13.85
CA TRP A 396 18.94 -23.90 14.96
C TRP A 396 17.73 -23.63 15.84
N ALA A 397 17.85 -23.94 17.11
CA ALA A 397 17.00 -23.31 18.09
C ALA A 397 17.52 -21.88 18.31
N SER A 398 17.06 -20.95 17.52
CA SER A 398 17.14 -19.53 17.86
C SER A 398 16.14 -19.28 18.99
N PRO A 399 16.40 -18.34 19.94
CA PRO A 399 15.37 -17.89 20.88
C PRO A 399 14.10 -17.39 20.16
N VAL A 400 14.15 -17.22 18.87
CA VAL A 400 13.12 -16.66 17.99
C VAL A 400 12.33 -17.71 17.22
N GLY A 401 12.63 -18.99 17.35
CA GLY A 401 11.93 -20.06 16.62
C GLY A 401 12.86 -21.02 15.87
N ARG A 402 12.27 -21.92 15.10
CA ARG A 402 13.04 -22.93 14.36
C ARG A 402 13.72 -22.29 13.15
N ALA A 403 15.04 -22.39 13.11
CA ALA A 403 15.83 -22.08 11.93
C ALA A 403 16.01 -23.33 11.08
N ALA A 404 15.73 -23.23 9.78
CA ALA A 404 16.09 -24.27 8.81
C ALA A 404 17.48 -23.94 8.24
N VAL A 405 18.42 -24.88 8.34
CA VAL A 405 19.75 -24.75 7.73
C VAL A 405 19.79 -25.56 6.45
N HIS A 406 20.19 -24.94 5.35
CA HIS A 406 20.37 -25.60 4.07
C HIS A 406 21.80 -26.14 3.95
N ASP A 407 21.91 -27.38 3.51
CA ASP A 407 23.19 -28.01 3.20
C ASP A 407 23.80 -27.35 1.95
N GLY A 408 24.99 -26.74 2.11
CA GLY A 408 25.65 -25.96 1.07
C GLY A 408 26.21 -26.75 -0.11
N GLU A 409 26.36 -28.07 -0.01
CA GLU A 409 26.93 -28.87 -1.10
C GLU A 409 26.05 -28.94 -2.34
N ARG A 410 24.79 -28.54 -2.24
CA ARG A 410 23.79 -28.71 -3.29
C ARG A 410 23.17 -27.43 -3.79
N PHE A 411 23.75 -26.27 -3.44
CA PHE A 411 23.20 -24.99 -3.85
C PHE A 411 23.75 -24.57 -5.20
N SER A 412 23.05 -24.88 -6.28
CA SER A 412 23.33 -24.28 -7.59
C SER A 412 22.62 -22.93 -7.68
N HIS A 413 23.38 -21.86 -7.67
CA HIS A 413 22.86 -20.50 -7.82
C HIS A 413 22.53 -20.12 -9.26
N PHE A 414 22.76 -21.01 -10.22
CA PHE A 414 22.61 -20.70 -11.63
C PHE A 414 21.55 -21.60 -12.28
N PRO A 415 20.30 -21.16 -12.35
CA PRO A 415 19.31 -21.82 -13.20
C PRO A 415 19.64 -21.73 -14.70
N THR A 416 20.73 -21.05 -15.06
CA THR A 416 21.16 -20.74 -16.41
C THR A 416 21.49 -21.91 -17.29
N LEU A 417 21.76 -23.05 -16.77
CA LEU A 417 22.26 -24.17 -17.57
C LEU A 417 21.37 -25.41 -17.48
N GLY A 418 20.09 -25.26 -17.23
CA GLY A 418 19.17 -26.38 -17.09
C GLY A 418 19.44 -27.23 -15.83
N PHE A 419 20.23 -26.72 -14.91
CA PHE A 419 20.37 -27.31 -13.60
C PHE A 419 19.23 -26.80 -12.72
N GLU A 420 18.12 -27.49 -12.76
CA GLU A 420 17.17 -27.42 -11.66
C GLU A 420 17.90 -27.95 -10.43
N SER A 421 18.11 -27.11 -9.44
CA SER A 421 18.54 -27.62 -8.14
C SER A 421 17.33 -28.29 -7.50
N ASP A 422 17.16 -29.56 -7.69
CA ASP A 422 16.19 -30.41 -7.00
C ASP A 422 16.50 -30.58 -5.50
N VAL A 423 17.32 -29.71 -4.97
CA VAL A 423 17.69 -29.80 -3.58
C VAL A 423 16.62 -29.16 -2.75
N PRO A 424 15.84 -29.94 -2.01
CA PRO A 424 15.10 -29.40 -0.91
C PRO A 424 16.10 -28.78 0.04
N ALA A 425 16.07 -27.46 0.12
CA ALA A 425 16.65 -26.80 1.23
C ALA A 425 16.12 -27.44 2.51
N TYR A 426 16.99 -27.76 3.47
CA TYR A 426 16.58 -28.43 4.71
C TYR A 426 15.37 -27.73 5.31
N GLY A 427 14.24 -28.41 5.34
CA GLY A 427 12.99 -27.89 5.85
C GLY A 427 12.18 -27.00 4.90
N VAL A 428 12.65 -26.70 3.68
CA VAL A 428 11.87 -25.94 2.69
C VAL A 428 11.58 -26.82 1.47
N ALA A 429 10.34 -27.24 1.31
CA ALA A 429 9.87 -27.90 0.10
C ALA A 429 9.67 -26.85 -1.01
N ARG A 430 9.88 -27.24 -2.27
CA ARG A 430 9.61 -26.39 -3.43
C ARG A 430 8.46 -26.93 -4.24
N CYS A 431 7.59 -26.04 -4.69
CA CYS A 431 6.60 -26.30 -5.71
C CYS A 431 7.08 -25.60 -6.99
N GLY A 432 7.50 -26.37 -7.98
CA GLY A 432 8.00 -25.85 -9.26
C GLY A 432 6.93 -25.08 -10.03
N ALA A 433 7.36 -24.35 -11.05
CA ALA A 433 6.48 -23.47 -11.83
C ALA A 433 5.36 -24.23 -12.56
N ASP A 434 5.56 -25.50 -12.89
CA ASP A 434 4.60 -26.34 -13.62
C ASP A 434 3.74 -27.23 -12.70
N THR A 435 3.97 -27.20 -11.37
CA THR A 435 3.29 -28.05 -10.40
C THR A 435 2.28 -27.22 -9.61
N PHE A 436 1.07 -27.70 -9.42
CA PHE A 436 0.12 -27.03 -8.53
C PHE A 436 0.58 -27.12 -7.07
N PRO A 437 0.39 -26.06 -6.27
CA PRO A 437 0.82 -26.02 -4.87
C PRO A 437 0.27 -27.16 -3.98
N ALA A 438 -0.94 -27.64 -4.26
CA ALA A 438 -1.53 -28.76 -3.51
C ALA A 438 -0.82 -30.10 -3.77
N ASP A 439 -0.13 -30.26 -4.91
CA ASP A 439 0.62 -31.46 -5.28
C ASP A 439 2.09 -31.38 -4.83
N ALA A 440 2.48 -30.32 -4.14
CA ALA A 440 3.83 -30.15 -3.66
C ALA A 440 4.22 -31.27 -2.67
N PRO A 441 5.50 -31.69 -2.65
CA PRO A 441 5.97 -32.72 -1.73
C PRO A 441 5.57 -32.43 -0.29
N ALA A 442 5.10 -33.47 0.41
CA ALA A 442 4.78 -33.35 1.83
C ALA A 442 6.06 -33.19 2.65
N GLY A 443 5.93 -32.53 3.80
CA GLY A 443 7.01 -32.34 4.75
C GLY A 443 7.67 -30.97 4.67
N GLY A 444 8.67 -30.76 5.55
CA GLY A 444 9.33 -29.46 5.71
C GLY A 444 8.57 -28.47 6.59
N VAL A 445 9.23 -27.39 6.97
CA VAL A 445 8.69 -26.29 7.79
C VAL A 445 8.10 -25.17 6.94
N ALA A 446 8.46 -25.13 5.66
CA ALA A 446 7.97 -24.16 4.71
C ALA A 446 7.80 -24.78 3.32
N LEU A 447 6.91 -24.20 2.54
CA LEU A 447 6.71 -24.46 1.11
C LEU A 447 6.99 -23.17 0.33
N LEU A 448 7.94 -23.22 -0.58
CA LEU A 448 8.22 -22.14 -1.51
C LEU A 448 7.57 -22.44 -2.86
N VAL A 449 6.62 -21.61 -3.25
CA VAL A 449 5.86 -21.73 -4.50
C VAL A 449 6.52 -20.87 -5.56
N GLU A 450 7.11 -21.50 -6.58
CA GLU A 450 7.68 -20.79 -7.71
C GLU A 450 6.57 -20.25 -8.62
N LEU A 451 6.70 -18.99 -8.99
CA LEU A 451 5.81 -18.37 -9.97
C LEU A 451 6.28 -18.75 -11.39
N PRO A 452 5.35 -18.93 -12.34
CA PRO A 452 5.69 -19.13 -13.74
C PRO A 452 6.64 -18.05 -14.23
N ARG A 453 7.68 -18.46 -14.95
CA ARG A 453 8.66 -17.53 -15.53
C ARG A 453 8.11 -16.97 -16.83
N ALA A 454 8.55 -15.76 -17.21
CA ALA A 454 8.46 -15.35 -18.60
C ALA A 454 9.21 -16.38 -19.45
N GLY A 455 8.69 -16.72 -20.61
CA GLY A 455 9.41 -17.53 -21.59
C GLY A 455 10.74 -16.88 -21.99
N GLU A 456 11.44 -17.50 -22.93
CA GLU A 456 12.71 -16.96 -23.48
C GLU A 456 12.54 -15.59 -24.17
N SER A 457 11.30 -15.21 -24.49
CA SER A 457 10.94 -13.86 -24.95
C SER A 457 10.76 -12.91 -23.77
N THR A 458 10.91 -11.61 -24.02
CA THR A 458 10.63 -10.54 -23.06
C THR A 458 9.12 -10.38 -22.78
N GLU A 459 8.29 -11.27 -23.27
CA GLU A 459 6.86 -11.27 -23.03
C GLU A 459 6.55 -11.65 -21.58
N ALA A 460 5.55 -10.99 -21.02
CA ALA A 460 5.08 -11.26 -19.67
C ALA A 460 4.66 -12.73 -19.54
N ALA A 461 4.89 -13.33 -18.38
CA ALA A 461 4.30 -14.61 -18.04
C ALA A 461 2.77 -14.54 -18.23
N ASP A 462 2.14 -15.66 -18.56
CA ASP A 462 0.69 -15.72 -18.64
C ASP A 462 0.08 -15.34 -17.29
N ASP A 463 -0.48 -14.14 -17.22
CA ASP A 463 -1.08 -13.59 -16.00
C ASP A 463 -2.18 -14.50 -15.44
N ALA A 464 -2.90 -15.22 -16.30
CA ALA A 464 -3.93 -16.14 -15.87
C ALA A 464 -3.33 -17.37 -15.17
N LEU A 465 -2.24 -17.92 -15.71
CA LEU A 465 -1.54 -19.04 -15.08
C LEU A 465 -0.93 -18.64 -13.72
N VAL A 466 -0.35 -17.44 -13.64
CA VAL A 466 0.15 -16.89 -12.36
C VAL A 466 -1.01 -16.73 -11.37
N ALA A 467 -2.15 -16.21 -11.81
CA ALA A 467 -3.33 -16.03 -10.98
C ALA A 467 -3.90 -17.36 -10.44
N GLN A 468 -3.93 -18.40 -11.26
CA GLN A 468 -4.35 -19.75 -10.86
C GLN A 468 -3.45 -20.29 -9.76
N ARG A 469 -2.13 -20.19 -9.97
CA ARG A 469 -1.14 -20.66 -9.01
C ARG A 469 -1.20 -19.91 -7.68
N VAL A 470 -1.36 -18.60 -7.74
CA VAL A 470 -1.46 -17.74 -6.56
C VAL A 470 -2.75 -18.05 -5.77
N ALA A 471 -3.87 -18.26 -6.46
CA ALA A 471 -5.13 -18.65 -5.83
C ALA A 471 -5.01 -19.98 -5.09
N GLU A 472 -4.38 -20.99 -5.72
CA GLU A 472 -4.16 -22.28 -5.08
C GLU A 472 -3.16 -22.19 -3.92
N ALA A 473 -2.05 -21.47 -4.10
CA ALA A 473 -1.09 -21.23 -3.01
C ALA A 473 -1.74 -20.60 -1.79
N TRP A 474 -2.68 -19.66 -2.02
CA TRP A 474 -3.45 -19.04 -0.96
C TRP A 474 -4.29 -20.06 -0.19
N VAL A 475 -5.01 -20.96 -0.88
CA VAL A 475 -5.80 -22.03 -0.25
C VAL A 475 -4.90 -22.96 0.55
N VAL A 476 -3.79 -23.41 -0.05
CA VAL A 476 -2.83 -24.30 0.63
C VAL A 476 -2.28 -23.65 1.90
N ALA A 477 -1.94 -22.35 1.83
CA ALA A 477 -1.45 -21.61 2.99
C ALA A 477 -2.47 -21.56 4.13
N GLU A 478 -3.74 -21.31 3.82
CA GLU A 478 -4.82 -21.28 4.82
C GLU A 478 -5.06 -22.67 5.44
N VAL A 479 -5.00 -23.73 4.63
CA VAL A 479 -5.15 -25.12 5.13
C VAL A 479 -3.98 -25.49 6.03
N GLU A 480 -2.75 -25.25 5.60
CA GLU A 480 -1.53 -25.52 6.38
C GLU A 480 -1.54 -24.75 7.70
N ALA A 481 -1.92 -23.48 7.68
CA ALA A 481 -1.99 -22.67 8.90
C ALA A 481 -3.01 -23.20 9.92
N ARG A 482 -4.19 -23.63 9.46
CA ARG A 482 -5.21 -24.24 10.35
C ARG A 482 -4.75 -25.57 10.93
N ALA A 483 -3.93 -26.34 10.18
CA ALA A 483 -3.38 -27.62 10.63
C ALA A 483 -2.15 -27.45 11.54
N GLY A 484 -1.64 -26.22 11.74
CA GLY A 484 -0.35 -25.99 12.38
C GLY A 484 0.84 -26.54 11.58
N GLY A 485 0.67 -26.62 10.25
CA GLY A 485 1.62 -27.19 9.30
C GLY A 485 2.67 -26.18 8.80
N ARG A 486 3.03 -26.30 7.53
CA ARG A 486 4.08 -25.50 6.88
C ARG A 486 3.67 -24.04 6.70
N ARG A 487 4.66 -23.14 6.71
CA ARG A 487 4.48 -21.79 6.15
C ARG A 487 4.57 -21.87 4.63
N VAL A 488 3.73 -21.14 3.92
CA VAL A 488 3.70 -21.10 2.46
C VAL A 488 4.10 -19.72 1.97
N PHE A 489 5.07 -19.67 1.06
CA PHE A 489 5.59 -18.44 0.49
C PHE A 489 5.59 -18.50 -1.04
N LEU A 490 5.20 -17.39 -1.67
CA LEU A 490 5.54 -17.14 -3.06
C LEU A 490 7.04 -16.81 -3.18
N ASP A 491 7.70 -17.21 -4.25
CA ASP A 491 9.14 -17.01 -4.45
C ASP A 491 9.54 -15.59 -4.87
N GLY A 492 8.57 -14.72 -5.09
CA GLY A 492 8.76 -13.31 -5.40
C GLY A 492 7.46 -12.53 -5.36
N TRP A 493 7.56 -11.20 -5.19
CA TRP A 493 6.44 -10.27 -5.18
C TRP A 493 6.50 -9.29 -6.35
N MET A 494 7.63 -8.65 -6.53
CA MET A 494 7.86 -7.67 -7.59
C MET A 494 8.77 -8.26 -8.66
N ASP A 495 8.63 -7.80 -9.90
CA ASP A 495 9.54 -8.15 -10.99
C ASP A 495 10.98 -7.84 -10.64
N HIS A 496 11.86 -8.75 -10.97
CA HIS A 496 13.29 -8.53 -10.80
C HIS A 496 14.11 -9.14 -11.93
N ASP A 497 15.19 -8.45 -12.23
CA ASP A 497 16.21 -8.86 -13.18
C ASP A 497 17.43 -9.36 -12.41
N ARG A 498 17.87 -10.57 -12.75
CA ARG A 498 19.12 -11.16 -12.27
C ARG A 498 20.16 -11.20 -13.38
N SER A 499 20.11 -10.24 -14.30
CA SER A 499 21.00 -10.11 -15.47
C SER A 499 20.77 -11.14 -16.58
N TYR A 500 20.34 -12.36 -16.26
CA TYR A 500 20.13 -13.42 -17.25
C TYR A 500 18.68 -13.91 -17.33
N TYR A 501 17.91 -13.74 -16.26
CA TYR A 501 16.53 -14.25 -16.17
C TYR A 501 15.65 -13.24 -15.46
N PRO A 502 14.82 -12.51 -16.21
CA PRO A 502 13.76 -11.73 -15.60
C PRO A 502 12.79 -12.66 -14.89
N ARG A 503 12.49 -12.37 -13.62
CA ARG A 503 11.42 -13.02 -12.89
C ARG A 503 10.25 -12.09 -12.79
N HIS A 504 9.09 -12.57 -13.18
CA HIS A 504 7.85 -11.84 -13.03
C HIS A 504 7.32 -12.04 -11.61
N GLY A 505 6.92 -10.93 -10.99
CA GLY A 505 6.20 -10.91 -9.73
C GLY A 505 4.71 -10.66 -9.94
N LEU A 506 4.00 -10.47 -8.85
CA LEU A 506 2.60 -10.03 -8.86
C LEU A 506 2.47 -8.52 -9.08
N VAL A 507 3.57 -7.83 -8.93
CA VAL A 507 3.69 -6.38 -9.09
C VAL A 507 4.83 -6.10 -10.04
N ASP A 508 4.64 -5.19 -10.98
CA ASP A 508 5.69 -4.78 -11.90
C ASP A 508 6.76 -3.92 -11.23
N ARG A 509 7.80 -3.56 -11.99
CA ARG A 509 8.92 -2.75 -11.46
C ARG A 509 8.54 -1.33 -11.03
N ARG A 510 7.38 -0.83 -11.43
CA ARG A 510 6.87 0.48 -11.03
C ARG A 510 5.92 0.42 -9.85
N GLY A 511 5.70 -0.77 -9.29
CA GLY A 511 4.73 -0.98 -8.22
C GLY A 511 3.29 -1.17 -8.73
N GLY A 512 3.08 -1.32 -10.04
CA GLY A 512 1.78 -1.60 -10.65
C GLY A 512 1.35 -3.04 -10.40
N PRO A 513 0.17 -3.29 -9.79
CA PRO A 513 -0.32 -4.62 -9.51
C PRO A 513 -0.84 -5.30 -10.78
N ARG A 514 -0.44 -6.56 -10.98
CA ARG A 514 -0.99 -7.41 -12.02
C ARG A 514 -2.30 -8.06 -11.60
N ALA A 515 -3.00 -8.67 -12.55
CA ALA A 515 -4.25 -9.37 -12.28
C ALA A 515 -4.11 -10.48 -11.22
N ALA A 516 -2.97 -11.15 -11.15
CA ALA A 516 -2.68 -12.15 -10.12
C ALA A 516 -2.65 -11.55 -8.69
N GLN A 517 -2.12 -10.35 -8.52
CA GLN A 517 -2.17 -9.65 -7.23
C GLN A 517 -3.62 -9.30 -6.86
N ARG A 518 -4.45 -8.89 -7.85
CA ARG A 518 -5.87 -8.61 -7.64
C ARG A 518 -6.64 -9.85 -7.14
N VAL A 519 -6.26 -11.05 -7.57
CA VAL A 519 -6.84 -12.29 -7.05
C VAL A 519 -6.65 -12.38 -5.53
N LEU A 520 -5.46 -12.08 -5.03
CA LEU A 520 -5.20 -12.06 -3.58
C LEU A 520 -6.02 -10.98 -2.87
N VAL A 521 -6.10 -9.78 -3.44
CA VAL A 521 -6.92 -8.69 -2.88
C VAL A 521 -8.38 -9.13 -2.71
N HIS A 522 -8.93 -9.81 -3.72
CA HIS A 522 -10.30 -10.31 -3.64
C HIS A 522 -10.44 -11.44 -2.63
N LEU A 523 -9.53 -12.43 -2.62
CA LEU A 523 -9.55 -13.53 -1.66
C LEU A 523 -9.45 -13.05 -0.21
N ALA A 524 -8.58 -12.07 0.05
CA ALA A 524 -8.40 -11.50 1.39
C ALA A 524 -9.67 -10.79 1.93
N ARG A 525 -10.59 -10.40 1.04
CA ARG A 525 -11.84 -9.71 1.39
C ARG A 525 -13.08 -10.59 1.33
N LEU A 526 -12.98 -11.80 0.77
CA LEU A 526 -14.10 -12.74 0.73
C LEU A 526 -14.30 -13.39 2.09
N GLY A 527 -15.45 -13.18 2.68
CA GLY A 527 -15.89 -13.92 3.87
C GLY A 527 -15.95 -15.42 3.56
N GLY A 528 -15.40 -16.26 4.44
CA GLY A 528 -15.42 -17.71 4.32
C GLY A 528 -14.38 -18.32 3.36
N ALA A 529 -13.60 -17.53 2.63
CA ALA A 529 -12.51 -18.07 1.84
C ALA A 529 -11.43 -18.75 2.71
N ALA A 530 -11.28 -18.33 3.95
CA ALA A 530 -10.35 -18.94 4.91
C ALA A 530 -10.72 -20.38 5.33
N ASP A 531 -11.95 -20.79 5.13
CA ASP A 531 -12.45 -22.11 5.53
C ASP A 531 -12.39 -23.16 4.42
N LEU A 532 -11.84 -22.80 3.26
CA LEU A 532 -11.71 -23.71 2.12
C LEU A 532 -10.82 -24.92 2.47
N GLY A 533 -11.24 -26.09 2.00
CA GLY A 533 -10.41 -27.30 2.01
C GLY A 533 -9.37 -27.29 0.88
N LEU A 534 -8.50 -28.31 0.84
CA LEU A 534 -7.59 -28.49 -0.31
C LEU A 534 -8.42 -28.68 -1.59
N PRO A 535 -7.94 -28.13 -2.72
CA PRO A 535 -8.63 -28.27 -4.00
C PRO A 535 -8.61 -29.72 -4.49
N VAL A 536 -9.70 -30.12 -5.14
CA VAL A 536 -9.84 -31.40 -5.83
C VAL A 536 -10.14 -31.16 -7.31
N GLU A 537 -9.73 -32.09 -8.18
CA GLU A 537 -10.02 -32.00 -9.61
C GLU A 537 -11.52 -32.21 -9.87
N GLU A 538 -12.11 -31.29 -10.64
CA GLU A 538 -13.53 -31.32 -11.03
C GLU A 538 -13.71 -30.62 -12.39
N ASP A 539 -14.16 -31.36 -13.41
CA ASP A 539 -14.55 -30.83 -14.74
C ASP A 539 -13.64 -29.76 -15.37
N GLY A 540 -12.33 -29.97 -15.35
CA GLY A 540 -11.35 -29.04 -15.93
C GLY A 540 -11.00 -27.84 -15.04
N ALA A 541 -11.27 -27.97 -13.75
CA ALA A 541 -10.87 -27.02 -12.72
C ALA A 541 -10.41 -27.75 -11.46
N ARG A 542 -9.68 -27.06 -10.59
CA ARG A 542 -9.47 -27.45 -9.20
C ARG A 542 -10.42 -26.67 -8.31
N VAL A 543 -11.19 -27.36 -7.51
CA VAL A 543 -12.26 -26.76 -6.71
C VAL A 543 -11.95 -26.92 -5.23
N ALA A 544 -11.78 -25.79 -4.55
CA ALA A 544 -11.65 -25.72 -3.10
C ALA A 544 -12.98 -25.31 -2.50
N SER A 545 -13.60 -26.18 -1.71
CA SER A 545 -14.93 -25.95 -1.15
C SER A 545 -14.88 -25.63 0.34
N GLY A 546 -15.79 -24.76 0.80
CA GLY A 546 -15.98 -24.38 2.18
C GLY A 546 -17.46 -24.12 2.52
N ALA A 547 -17.72 -23.70 3.76
CA ALA A 547 -19.08 -23.47 4.24
C ALA A 547 -19.82 -22.38 3.47
N MET A 548 -19.11 -21.32 3.07
CA MET A 548 -19.71 -20.13 2.44
C MET A 548 -19.68 -20.14 0.91
N GLY A 549 -18.90 -21.05 0.29
CA GLY A 549 -18.77 -21.10 -1.16
C GLY A 549 -17.64 -21.98 -1.62
N ALA A 550 -17.32 -21.87 -2.90
CA ALA A 550 -16.22 -22.61 -3.52
C ALA A 550 -15.37 -21.72 -4.41
N LEU A 551 -14.07 -21.95 -4.36
CA LEU A 551 -13.09 -21.35 -5.27
C LEU A 551 -12.81 -22.32 -6.41
N TRP A 552 -13.11 -21.91 -7.63
CA TRP A 552 -12.87 -22.63 -8.86
C TRP A 552 -11.61 -22.10 -9.53
N ILE A 553 -10.61 -22.94 -9.69
CA ILE A 553 -9.32 -22.61 -10.32
C ILE A 553 -9.23 -23.40 -11.62
N PRO A 554 -9.33 -22.75 -12.79
CA PRO A 554 -9.33 -23.45 -14.07
C PRO A 554 -7.99 -24.18 -14.31
N THR A 555 -8.04 -25.38 -14.84
CA THR A 555 -6.86 -26.20 -15.22
C THR A 555 -6.85 -26.51 -16.72
N GLY A 556 -7.88 -26.04 -17.45
CA GLY A 556 -8.05 -26.29 -18.87
C GLY A 556 -9.19 -25.44 -19.45
N ASP A 557 -9.79 -25.91 -20.54
CA ASP A 557 -10.82 -25.21 -21.30
C ASP A 557 -12.27 -25.40 -20.79
N GLY A 558 -12.44 -25.91 -19.58
CA GLY A 558 -13.74 -26.14 -18.98
C GLY A 558 -14.53 -24.84 -18.75
N ALA A 559 -15.86 -24.91 -18.79
CA ALA A 559 -16.71 -23.80 -18.38
C ALA A 559 -16.77 -23.74 -16.87
N LEU A 560 -16.49 -22.57 -16.28
CA LEU A 560 -16.67 -22.33 -14.86
C LEU A 560 -18.11 -21.89 -14.55
N PRO A 561 -18.66 -22.20 -13.38
CA PRO A 561 -19.99 -21.77 -12.98
C PRO A 561 -20.08 -20.23 -12.86
N ALA A 562 -21.31 -19.71 -12.83
CA ALA A 562 -21.53 -18.29 -12.61
C ALA A 562 -20.99 -17.86 -11.23
N GLY A 563 -20.33 -16.71 -11.16
CA GLY A 563 -19.73 -16.23 -9.91
C GLY A 563 -18.83 -15.02 -10.10
N LEU A 564 -18.13 -14.64 -9.03
CA LEU A 564 -17.18 -13.51 -9.03
C LEU A 564 -15.85 -13.92 -9.63
N CYS A 565 -15.48 -13.32 -10.76
CA CYS A 565 -14.16 -13.48 -11.37
C CYS A 565 -13.11 -12.73 -10.54
N LEU A 566 -12.16 -13.44 -9.93
CA LEU A 566 -11.18 -12.85 -9.02
C LEU A 566 -10.11 -12.00 -9.72
N GLY A 567 -9.83 -12.28 -11.01
CA GLY A 567 -8.90 -11.45 -11.79
C GLY A 567 -9.47 -10.08 -12.15
N THR A 568 -10.80 -9.97 -12.30
CA THR A 568 -11.47 -8.72 -12.71
C THR A 568 -12.39 -8.12 -11.66
N GLY A 569 -12.74 -8.86 -10.60
CA GLY A 569 -13.69 -8.44 -9.56
C GLY A 569 -15.14 -8.31 -10.05
N ARG A 570 -15.49 -8.82 -11.24
CA ARG A 570 -16.83 -8.71 -11.83
C ARG A 570 -17.60 -10.01 -11.71
N GLN A 571 -18.91 -9.90 -11.50
CA GLN A 571 -19.79 -11.05 -11.65
C GLN A 571 -19.82 -11.51 -13.11
N ARG A 572 -19.74 -12.82 -13.31
CA ARG A 572 -19.76 -13.46 -14.63
C ARG A 572 -20.78 -14.59 -14.65
N ALA A 573 -21.40 -14.76 -15.81
CA ALA A 573 -22.19 -15.95 -16.09
C ALA A 573 -21.32 -17.22 -16.16
N ALA A 574 -21.94 -18.37 -16.22
CA ALA A 574 -21.22 -19.61 -16.49
C ALA A 574 -20.60 -19.54 -17.91
N GLU A 575 -19.27 -19.58 -17.98
CA GLU A 575 -18.52 -19.42 -19.21
C GLU A 575 -17.11 -20.03 -19.08
N ARG A 576 -16.42 -20.24 -20.20
CA ARG A 576 -14.99 -20.55 -20.17
C ARG A 576 -14.20 -19.36 -19.64
N SER A 577 -13.29 -19.62 -18.72
CA SER A 577 -12.47 -18.59 -18.09
C SER A 577 -11.11 -19.12 -17.74
N ALA A 578 -10.08 -18.35 -18.01
CA ALA A 578 -8.73 -18.62 -17.53
C ALA A 578 -8.50 -18.12 -16.10
N TRP A 579 -9.45 -17.37 -15.52
CA TRP A 579 -9.32 -16.72 -14.22
C TRP A 579 -10.04 -17.47 -13.11
N PRO A 580 -9.44 -17.57 -11.91
CA PRO A 580 -10.10 -18.12 -10.74
C PRO A 580 -11.43 -17.44 -10.44
N ARG A 581 -12.42 -18.23 -9.98
CA ARG A 581 -13.77 -17.75 -9.72
C ARG A 581 -14.27 -18.17 -8.34
N TRP A 582 -14.83 -17.21 -7.61
CA TRP A 582 -15.55 -17.48 -6.38
C TRP A 582 -17.04 -17.68 -6.64
N VAL A 583 -17.56 -18.80 -6.19
CA VAL A 583 -18.98 -19.16 -6.30
C VAL A 583 -19.55 -19.26 -4.88
N PRO A 584 -20.39 -18.31 -4.45
CA PRO A 584 -21.02 -18.39 -3.14
C PRO A 584 -21.97 -19.59 -3.07
N ARG A 585 -22.10 -20.19 -1.91
CA ARG A 585 -23.08 -21.23 -1.68
C ARG A 585 -24.48 -20.62 -1.75
N ALA A 586 -25.39 -21.26 -2.48
CA ALA A 586 -26.80 -20.88 -2.44
C ALA A 586 -27.32 -21.12 -1.02
N GLY A 587 -27.84 -20.06 -0.39
CA GLY A 587 -28.42 -20.10 0.95
C GLY A 587 -29.73 -20.90 1.00
#